data_2246aa2f61ab8023e4f3111164911e68
#
_entry.id   2246aa2f61ab8023e4f3111164911e68
#
_cell.length_a   1.000
_cell.length_b   1.000
_cell.length_c   1.000
_cell.angle_alpha   90.00
_cell.angle_beta   90.00
_cell.angle_gamma   90.00
#
_symmetry.space_group_name_H-M   'P 1'
#
loop_
_entity.id
_entity.type
_entity.pdbx_description
1 polymer ?
#
loop_
_entity_poly.entity_id
_entity_poly.type
_entity_poly.pdbx_seq_one_letter_code
_entity_poly.pdbx_strand_id
1 'polypeptide(L)'
;MKDMFFTPGPSELFFTVEDHIKNGFKKNIYSISHRSTEFKKIYEECTSNLKSFLDLPDDYHIAFLSSANEIWERIIQNLIEEESGHCIN
;
A
#
# COMPACT_ATOMS: atom_id res chain seq x y z
N MET A 1 21.64 12.73 -14.91
CA MET A 1 20.53 11.95 -15.50
C MET A 1 20.23 10.75 -14.62
N LYS A 2 18.96 10.54 -14.30
CA LYS A 2 18.58 9.42 -13.44
C LYS A 2 18.52 8.13 -14.25
N ASP A 3 19.10 7.05 -13.73
CA ASP A 3 19.04 5.75 -14.37
C ASP A 3 17.63 5.16 -14.27
N MET A 4 17.19 4.48 -15.32
CA MET A 4 15.94 3.73 -15.33
C MET A 4 16.22 2.26 -15.06
N PHE A 5 15.39 1.65 -14.22
CA PHE A 5 15.54 0.26 -13.84
C PHE A 5 14.37 -0.57 -14.37
N PHE A 6 14.68 -1.65 -15.07
CA PHE A 6 13.70 -2.60 -15.62
C PHE A 6 13.89 -3.96 -14.94
N THR A 7 13.56 -4.00 -13.66
CA THR A 7 13.70 -5.23 -12.86
C THR A 7 12.33 -5.82 -12.55
N PRO A 8 12.26 -7.14 -12.26
CA PRO A 8 10.99 -7.74 -11.85
C PRO A 8 10.45 -7.21 -10.52
N GLY A 9 11.30 -6.58 -9.71
CA GLY A 9 10.91 -5.91 -8.49
C GLY A 9 12.10 -5.60 -7.60
N PRO A 10 12.05 -4.50 -6.85
CA PRO A 10 11.04 -3.45 -6.94
C PRO A 10 11.09 -2.71 -8.29
N SER A 11 9.96 -2.19 -8.69
CA SER A 11 9.85 -1.45 -9.95
C SER A 11 10.32 0.00 -9.78
N GLU A 12 10.59 0.66 -10.91
CA GLU A 12 10.98 2.07 -10.91
C GLU A 12 9.90 2.94 -10.29
N LEU A 13 10.30 3.89 -9.46
CA LEU A 13 9.38 4.84 -8.86
C LEU A 13 8.89 5.83 -9.91
N PHE A 14 7.60 6.18 -9.83
CA PHE A 14 7.03 7.21 -10.67
C PHE A 14 7.72 8.56 -10.38
N PHE A 15 7.94 9.37 -11.40
CA PHE A 15 8.81 10.53 -11.31
C PHE A 15 8.36 11.60 -10.31
N THR A 16 7.09 11.64 -9.93
CA THR A 16 6.58 12.62 -8.95
C THR A 16 6.71 12.18 -7.50
N VAL A 17 7.08 10.91 -7.24
CA VAL A 17 7.12 10.36 -5.88
C VAL A 17 8.10 11.13 -4.99
N GLU A 18 9.27 11.48 -5.50
CA GLU A 18 10.27 12.22 -4.72
C GLU A 18 9.72 13.55 -4.20
N ASP A 19 9.01 14.31 -5.04
CA ASP A 19 8.42 15.57 -4.65
C ASP A 19 7.34 15.40 -3.59
N HIS A 20 6.53 14.36 -3.71
CA HIS A 20 5.50 14.05 -2.71
C HIS A 20 6.11 13.67 -1.36
N ILE A 21 7.21 12.91 -1.36
CA ILE A 21 7.92 12.56 -0.14
C ILE A 21 8.46 13.80 0.54
N LYS A 22 9.11 14.69 -0.21
CA LYS A 22 9.64 15.96 0.30
C LYS A 22 8.53 16.83 0.89
N ASN A 23 7.40 16.91 0.20
CA ASN A 23 6.25 17.66 0.66
C ASN A 23 5.67 17.08 1.96
N GLY A 24 5.66 15.75 2.08
CA GLY A 24 5.26 15.08 3.31
C GLY A 24 6.13 15.46 4.50
N PHE A 25 7.44 15.55 4.31
CA PHE A 25 8.35 16.03 5.36
C PHE A 25 8.07 17.47 5.77
N LYS A 26 7.81 18.35 4.81
CA LYS A 26 7.48 19.75 5.10
C LYS A 26 6.21 19.88 5.93
N LYS A 27 5.23 19.02 5.71
CA LYS A 27 3.96 19.01 6.40
C LYS A 27 3.97 18.16 7.67
N ASN A 28 5.11 17.57 8.02
CA ASN A 28 5.27 16.66 9.16
C ASN A 28 4.32 15.46 9.14
N ILE A 29 3.90 15.03 7.96
CA ILE A 29 2.95 13.93 7.80
C ILE A 29 3.50 12.63 8.42
N TYR A 30 4.80 12.40 8.30
CA TYR A 30 5.42 11.17 8.80
C TYR A 30 5.56 11.13 10.31
N SER A 31 5.30 12.24 10.98
CA SER A 31 5.43 12.37 12.44
C SER A 31 4.09 12.47 13.14
N ILE A 32 2.98 12.55 12.43
CA ILE A 32 1.66 12.64 13.06
C ILE A 32 1.20 11.27 13.54
N SER A 33 0.40 11.27 14.60
CA SER A 33 -0.17 10.04 15.14
C SER A 33 -1.11 9.37 14.12
N HIS A 34 -1.02 8.05 14.02
CA HIS A 34 -1.94 7.28 13.20
C HIS A 34 -3.40 7.33 13.69
N ARG A 35 -3.61 7.82 14.92
CA ARG A 35 -4.94 8.01 15.51
C ARG A 35 -5.45 9.44 15.34
N SER A 36 -4.65 10.34 14.75
CA SER A 36 -5.07 11.71 14.55
C SER A 36 -6.11 11.84 13.45
N THR A 37 -6.91 12.90 13.53
CA THR A 37 -7.87 13.24 12.49
C THR A 37 -7.18 13.51 11.15
N GLU A 38 -6.00 14.12 11.19
CA GLU A 38 -5.19 14.41 10.01
C GLU A 38 -4.76 13.14 9.29
N PHE A 39 -4.27 12.17 10.04
CA PHE A 39 -3.88 10.87 9.45
C PHE A 39 -5.09 10.16 8.85
N LYS A 40 -6.21 10.20 9.56
CA LYS A 40 -7.45 9.58 9.08
C LYS A 40 -7.90 10.16 7.75
N LYS A 41 -7.81 11.47 7.58
CA LYS A 41 -8.15 12.12 6.31
C LYS A 41 -7.22 11.67 5.18
N ILE A 42 -5.93 11.58 5.45
CA ILE A 42 -4.94 11.12 4.46
C ILE A 42 -5.25 9.67 4.05
N TYR A 43 -5.51 8.83 5.03
CA TYR A 43 -5.84 7.42 4.79
C TYR A 43 -7.11 7.28 3.96
N GLU A 44 -8.16 7.99 4.33
CA GLU A 44 -9.44 7.95 3.61
C GLU A 44 -9.30 8.47 2.18
N GLU A 45 -8.55 9.53 1.98
CA GLU A 45 -8.29 10.06 0.63
C GLU A 45 -7.51 9.05 -0.21
N CYS A 46 -6.48 8.45 0.35
CA CYS A 46 -5.68 7.45 -0.35
C CYS A 46 -6.51 6.24 -0.76
N THR A 47 -7.29 5.69 0.16
CA THR A 47 -8.13 4.51 -0.14
C THR A 47 -9.25 4.84 -1.12
N SER A 48 -9.84 6.01 -1.01
CA SER A 48 -10.88 6.47 -1.93
C SER A 48 -10.32 6.62 -3.36
N ASN A 49 -9.14 7.22 -3.48
CA ASN A 49 -8.49 7.39 -4.78
C ASN A 49 -8.11 6.04 -5.40
N LEU A 50 -7.63 5.09 -4.60
CA LEU A 50 -7.31 3.75 -5.09
C LEU A 50 -8.55 3.01 -5.56
N LYS A 51 -9.65 3.09 -4.83
CA LYS A 51 -10.91 2.46 -5.24
C LYS A 51 -11.40 3.04 -6.56
N SER A 52 -11.33 4.35 -6.71
CA SER A 52 -11.73 5.02 -7.93
C SER A 52 -10.83 4.64 -9.10
N PHE A 53 -9.51 4.63 -8.87
CA PHE A 53 -8.54 4.30 -9.91
C PHE A 53 -8.67 2.85 -10.40
N LEU A 54 -8.90 1.92 -9.47
CA LEU A 54 -9.04 0.50 -9.78
C LEU A 54 -10.47 0.07 -10.08
N ASP A 55 -11.42 1.01 -10.02
CA ASP A 55 -12.84 0.75 -10.25
C ASP A 55 -13.39 -0.35 -9.35
N LEU A 56 -13.09 -0.25 -8.05
CA LEU A 56 -13.52 -1.24 -7.06
C LEU A 56 -14.91 -0.90 -6.49
N PRO A 57 -15.75 -1.92 -6.24
CA PRO A 57 -17.01 -1.71 -5.52
C PRO A 57 -16.78 -1.22 -4.08
N ASP A 58 -17.79 -0.56 -3.51
CA ASP A 58 -17.69 0.01 -2.16
C ASP A 58 -17.54 -1.03 -1.07
N ASP A 59 -17.95 -2.27 -1.31
CA ASP A 59 -17.82 -3.36 -0.34
C ASP A 59 -16.42 -3.99 -0.30
N TYR A 60 -15.51 -3.54 -1.15
CA TYR A 60 -14.11 -3.97 -1.11
C TYR A 60 -13.33 -3.15 -0.07
N HIS A 61 -12.49 -3.83 0.68
CA HIS A 61 -11.61 -3.19 1.66
C HIS A 61 -10.18 -3.19 1.15
N ILE A 62 -9.47 -2.11 1.44
CA ILE A 62 -8.06 -1.96 1.06
C ILE A 62 -7.22 -2.06 2.34
N ALA A 63 -6.23 -2.94 2.32
CA ALA A 63 -5.26 -3.06 3.40
C ALA A 63 -3.86 -2.85 2.85
N PHE A 64 -3.04 -2.10 3.59
CA PHE A 64 -1.65 -1.84 3.25
C PHE A 64 -0.75 -2.75 4.05
N LEU A 65 0.11 -3.47 3.37
CA LEU A 65 1.07 -4.39 3.97
C LEU A 65 2.47 -4.07 3.46
N SER A 66 3.49 -4.53 4.17
CA SER A 66 4.86 -4.13 3.88
C SER A 66 5.46 -4.82 2.66
N SER A 67 4.96 -5.99 2.29
CA SER A 67 5.52 -6.76 1.17
C SER A 67 4.54 -7.81 0.67
N ALA A 68 4.81 -8.34 -0.53
CA ALA A 68 4.03 -9.45 -1.08
C ALA A 68 4.17 -10.72 -0.22
N ASN A 69 5.34 -10.96 0.35
CA ASN A 69 5.54 -12.10 1.24
C ASN A 69 4.68 -12.02 2.49
N GLU A 70 4.53 -10.84 3.07
CA GLU A 70 3.65 -10.64 4.21
C GLU A 70 2.19 -10.90 3.83
N ILE A 71 1.77 -10.48 2.64
CA ILE A 71 0.41 -10.74 2.14
C ILE A 71 0.16 -12.25 2.07
N TRP A 72 1.09 -13.02 1.51
CA TRP A 72 0.97 -14.47 1.43
C TRP A 72 0.87 -15.13 2.80
N GLU A 73 1.70 -14.69 3.74
CA GLU A 73 1.64 -15.21 5.12
C GLU A 73 0.29 -14.95 5.77
N ARG A 74 -0.25 -13.75 5.62
CA ARG A 74 -1.54 -13.39 6.21
C ARG A 74 -2.70 -14.19 5.59
N ILE A 75 -2.66 -14.43 4.29
CA ILE A 75 -3.65 -15.26 3.61
C ILE A 75 -3.60 -16.69 4.15
N ILE A 76 -2.41 -17.26 4.25
CA ILE A 76 -2.23 -18.63 4.74
C ILE A 76 -2.73 -18.77 6.18
N GLN A 77 -2.37 -17.81 7.04
CA GLN A 77 -2.73 -17.86 8.47
C GLN A 77 -4.21 -17.67 8.74
N ASN A 78 -4.89 -16.86 7.92
CA ASN A 78 -6.23 -16.39 8.23
C ASN A 78 -7.34 -16.94 7.34
N LEU A 79 -7.01 -17.35 6.10
CA LEU A 79 -8.01 -17.73 5.11
C LEU A 79 -7.94 -19.18 4.66
N ILE A 80 -6.84 -19.88 4.97
CA ILE A 80 -6.64 -21.28 4.56
C ILE A 80 -6.63 -22.18 5.80
N GLU A 81 -7.44 -23.22 5.77
CA GLU A 81 -7.44 -24.22 6.83
C GLU A 81 -6.17 -25.08 6.74
N GLU A 82 -5.59 -25.38 7.90
CA GLU A 82 -4.29 -26.06 8.00
C GLU A 82 -4.24 -27.39 7.25
N GLU A 83 -5.32 -28.17 7.31
CA GLU A 83 -5.36 -29.52 6.75
C GLU A 83 -5.83 -29.57 5.30
N SER A 84 -6.43 -28.52 4.77
CA SER A 84 -7.05 -28.52 3.45
C SER A 84 -6.51 -27.46 2.49
N GLY A 85 -5.67 -26.57 2.98
CA GLY A 85 -5.14 -25.46 2.17
C GLY A 85 -3.98 -25.89 1.30
N HIS A 86 -3.96 -25.37 0.08
CA HIS A 86 -2.84 -25.50 -0.84
C HIS A 86 -2.35 -24.14 -1.25
N CYS A 87 -1.04 -23.95 -1.21
CA CYS A 87 -0.42 -22.71 -1.64
C CYS A 87 0.63 -23.00 -2.70
N ILE A 88 0.50 -22.39 -3.86
CA ILE A 88 1.44 -22.54 -4.97
C ILE A 88 2.19 -21.23 -5.12
N ASN A 89 3.51 -21.31 -5.00
CA ASN A 89 4.41 -20.16 -5.19
C ASN A 89 4.85 -20.03 -6.64
#